data_197a2e58e4b3743d7c1f0a48457a5cc6
#
_entry.id   197a2e58e4b3743d7c1f0a48457a5cc6
#
_cell.length_a   1.000
_cell.length_b   1.000
_cell.length_c   1.000
_cell.angle_alpha   90.00
_cell.angle_beta   90.00
_cell.angle_gamma   90.00
#
_symmetry.space_group_name_H-M   'P 1'
#
loop_
_entity.id
_entity.type
_entity.pdbx_description
1 polymer ?
#
loop_
_entity_poly.entity_id
_entity_poly.type
_entity_poly.pdbx_seq_one_letter_code
_entity_poly.pdbx_strand_id
1 'polypeptide(L)'
;MIIKITLGITLFFSTLMFASPAYAVWVKVGEMANGTTYYVDFDRIRTNNGYVYWWTTKDYLDSFSATGVKSRETYRQGDCEMFRYKRLSITYPSSGEQYSPPSRWEYPSPNSVYEKILEQVCEYKENL
;
A
#
# COMPACT_ATOMS: atom_id res chain seq x y z
N MET A 1 -19.60 40.97 -10.57
CA MET A 1 -18.18 41.01 -10.87
C MET A 1 -17.33 40.24 -9.87
N ILE A 2 -17.51 40.48 -8.58
CA ILE A 2 -16.80 39.72 -7.52
C ILE A 2 -17.11 38.22 -7.59
N ILE A 3 -18.36 37.89 -7.90
CA ILE A 3 -18.80 36.48 -8.02
C ILE A 3 -18.03 35.72 -9.09
N LYS A 4 -17.72 36.37 -10.23
CA LYS A 4 -16.97 35.72 -11.31
C LYS A 4 -15.52 35.38 -10.91
N ILE A 5 -14.90 36.23 -10.12
CA ILE A 5 -13.53 36.02 -9.62
C ILE A 5 -13.52 34.85 -8.64
N THR A 6 -14.53 34.77 -7.77
CA THR A 6 -14.66 33.67 -6.79
C THR A 6 -14.84 32.32 -7.49
N LEU A 7 -15.65 32.26 -8.55
CA LEU A 7 -15.86 31.05 -9.34
C LEU A 7 -14.57 30.59 -10.02
N GLY A 8 -13.77 31.52 -10.54
CA GLY A 8 -12.48 31.20 -11.15
C GLY A 8 -11.50 30.59 -10.15
N ILE A 9 -11.45 31.13 -8.94
CA ILE A 9 -10.58 30.60 -7.88
C ILE A 9 -11.04 29.20 -7.48
N THR A 10 -12.34 28.95 -7.35
CA THR A 10 -12.90 27.65 -6.99
C THR A 10 -12.53 26.59 -8.03
N LEU A 11 -12.63 26.91 -9.32
CA LEU A 11 -12.25 26.00 -10.40
C LEU A 11 -10.76 25.68 -10.35
N PHE A 12 -9.92 26.64 -10.05
CA PHE A 12 -8.49 26.44 -9.93
C PHE A 12 -8.14 25.46 -8.79
N PHE A 13 -8.76 25.59 -7.63
CA PHE A 13 -8.59 24.67 -6.52
C PHE A 13 -9.02 23.24 -6.87
N SER A 14 -10.14 23.10 -7.57
CA SER A 14 -10.61 21.79 -8.02
C SER A 14 -9.60 21.11 -8.92
N THR A 15 -8.98 21.86 -9.82
CA THR A 15 -7.94 21.33 -10.70
C THR A 15 -6.71 20.87 -9.92
N LEU A 16 -6.28 21.61 -8.91
CA LEU A 16 -5.15 21.23 -8.07
C LEU A 16 -5.45 19.95 -7.27
N MET A 17 -6.66 19.78 -6.77
CA MET A 17 -7.05 18.59 -6.03
C MET A 17 -7.03 17.34 -6.91
N PHE A 18 -7.35 17.44 -8.21
CA PHE A 18 -7.25 16.33 -9.14
C PHE A 18 -5.80 15.96 -9.48
N ALA A 19 -4.86 16.87 -9.32
CA ALA A 19 -3.46 16.60 -9.59
C ALA A 19 -2.76 15.84 -8.46
N SER A 20 -3.34 15.81 -7.24
CA SER A 20 -2.70 15.19 -6.07
C SER A 20 -2.76 13.66 -5.99
N PRO A 21 -3.70 12.91 -6.66
CA PRO A 21 -3.79 11.46 -6.48
C PRO A 21 -2.68 10.64 -7.12
N ALA A 22 -1.74 11.27 -7.83
CA ALA A 22 -0.70 10.55 -8.56
C ALA A 22 0.43 10.00 -7.68
N TYR A 23 0.53 10.43 -6.42
CA TYR A 23 1.63 10.05 -5.54
C TYR A 23 1.19 9.06 -4.48
N ALA A 24 2.03 8.03 -4.26
CA ALA A 24 1.84 7.12 -3.14
C ALA A 24 2.10 7.85 -1.82
N VAL A 25 1.25 7.59 -0.83
CA VAL A 25 1.42 8.12 0.53
C VAL A 25 1.70 6.93 1.45
N TRP A 26 2.97 6.66 1.68
CA TRP A 26 3.43 5.52 2.46
C TRP A 26 3.40 5.83 3.95
N VAL A 27 2.63 5.03 4.69
CA VAL A 27 2.52 5.14 6.15
C VAL A 27 3.25 3.96 6.78
N LYS A 28 4.18 4.23 7.68
CA LYS A 28 4.92 3.19 8.39
C LYS A 28 3.98 2.40 9.30
N VAL A 29 3.98 1.08 9.14
CA VAL A 29 3.10 0.18 9.90
C VAL A 29 3.86 -0.82 10.74
N GLY A 30 5.15 -0.98 10.53
CA GLY A 30 5.95 -1.92 11.32
C GLY A 30 7.43 -1.81 11.02
N GLU A 31 8.23 -2.38 11.93
CA GLU A 31 9.66 -2.43 11.81
C GLU A 31 10.16 -3.71 12.47
N MET A 32 11.07 -4.41 11.80
CA MET A 32 11.71 -5.60 12.35
C MET A 32 12.96 -5.20 13.15
N ALA A 33 13.43 -6.12 14.01
CA ALA A 33 14.62 -5.88 14.83
C ALA A 33 15.87 -5.58 13.99
N ASN A 34 15.95 -6.11 12.77
CA ASN A 34 17.07 -5.85 11.86
C ASN A 34 16.97 -4.50 11.12
N GLY A 35 15.95 -3.69 11.41
CA GLY A 35 15.74 -2.39 10.80
C GLY A 35 14.92 -2.41 9.51
N THR A 36 14.49 -3.59 9.03
CA THR A 36 13.57 -3.67 7.89
C THR A 36 12.25 -3.02 8.26
N THR A 37 11.76 -2.10 7.41
CA THR A 37 10.59 -1.29 7.70
C THR A 37 9.49 -1.56 6.68
N TYR A 38 8.24 -1.57 7.14
CA TYR A 38 7.07 -1.84 6.31
C TYR A 38 6.16 -0.63 6.27
N TYR A 39 5.63 -0.35 5.08
CA TYR A 39 4.73 0.79 4.83
C TYR A 39 3.51 0.31 4.06
N VAL A 40 2.36 0.95 4.29
CA VAL A 40 1.12 0.73 3.55
C VAL A 40 0.62 2.07 3.01
N ASP A 41 0.11 2.07 1.78
CA ASP A 41 -0.57 3.22 1.21
C ASP A 41 -2.07 3.07 1.44
N PHE A 42 -2.57 3.67 2.52
CA PHE A 42 -3.99 3.57 2.88
C PHE A 42 -4.90 4.31 1.91
N ASP A 43 -4.39 5.30 1.20
CA ASP A 43 -5.18 6.06 0.21
C ASP A 43 -5.51 5.25 -1.04
N ARG A 44 -4.76 4.17 -1.28
CA ARG A 44 -4.97 3.30 -2.44
C ARG A 44 -5.56 1.94 -2.08
N ILE A 45 -6.15 1.81 -0.90
CA ILE A 45 -6.88 0.60 -0.54
C ILE A 45 -8.17 0.55 -1.37
N ARG A 46 -8.46 -0.62 -1.95
CA ARG A 46 -9.63 -0.84 -2.80
C ARG A 46 -10.37 -2.09 -2.35
N THR A 47 -11.66 -2.15 -2.62
CA THR A 47 -12.47 -3.32 -2.36
C THR A 47 -13.12 -3.78 -3.65
N ASN A 48 -13.26 -5.10 -3.81
CA ASN A 48 -13.92 -5.71 -4.96
C ASN A 48 -14.36 -7.13 -4.60
N ASN A 49 -15.63 -7.43 -4.81
CA ASN A 49 -16.22 -8.76 -4.56
C ASN A 49 -15.97 -9.30 -3.15
N GLY A 50 -15.98 -8.43 -2.15
CA GLY A 50 -15.77 -8.81 -0.76
C GLY A 50 -14.31 -8.92 -0.34
N TYR A 51 -13.38 -8.74 -1.25
CA TYR A 51 -11.96 -8.74 -0.96
C TYR A 51 -11.41 -7.31 -0.86
N VAL A 52 -10.30 -7.15 -0.15
CA VAL A 52 -9.59 -5.89 0.00
C VAL A 52 -8.24 -5.97 -0.70
N TYR A 53 -7.81 -4.87 -1.32
CA TYR A 53 -6.57 -4.81 -2.10
C TYR A 53 -5.72 -3.65 -1.61
N TRP A 54 -4.42 -3.88 -1.43
CA TRP A 54 -3.52 -2.83 -0.96
C TRP A 54 -2.09 -3.01 -1.44
N TRP A 55 -1.34 -1.93 -1.38
CA TRP A 55 0.09 -1.90 -1.67
C TRP A 55 0.89 -1.81 -0.38
N THR A 56 1.98 -2.57 -0.30
CA THR A 56 2.94 -2.55 0.80
C THR A 56 4.32 -2.28 0.23
N THR A 57 5.10 -1.45 0.91
CA THR A 57 6.53 -1.30 0.63
C THR A 57 7.32 -1.88 1.79
N LYS A 58 8.34 -2.65 1.47
CA LYS A 58 9.28 -3.20 2.42
C LYS A 58 10.66 -2.59 2.12
N ASP A 59 11.20 -1.83 3.06
CA ASP A 59 12.52 -1.23 2.94
C ASP A 59 13.53 -2.06 3.72
N TYR A 60 14.60 -2.47 3.04
CA TYR A 60 15.70 -3.22 3.65
C TYR A 60 16.82 -2.27 4.01
N LEU A 61 17.51 -2.54 5.12
CA LEU A 61 18.79 -1.89 5.38
C LEU A 61 19.83 -2.39 4.38
N ASP A 62 20.70 -1.50 3.90
CA ASP A 62 21.74 -1.84 2.93
C ASP A 62 22.60 -3.01 3.38
N SER A 63 22.90 -3.10 4.69
CA SER A 63 23.73 -4.15 5.27
C SER A 63 23.08 -5.54 5.24
N PHE A 64 21.76 -5.63 5.03
CA PHE A 64 21.02 -6.90 5.00
C PHE A 64 20.60 -7.30 3.60
N SER A 65 20.89 -6.48 2.60
CA SER A 65 20.53 -6.78 1.22
C SER A 65 21.73 -7.33 0.47
N ALA A 66 21.85 -8.66 0.43
CA ALA A 66 22.92 -9.33 -0.30
C ALA A 66 22.85 -9.10 -1.82
N THR A 67 21.69 -8.72 -2.34
CA THR A 67 21.46 -8.48 -3.77
C THR A 67 21.50 -7.00 -4.15
N GLY A 68 21.70 -6.10 -3.19
CA GLY A 68 21.63 -4.66 -3.42
C GLY A 68 20.22 -4.11 -3.53
N VAL A 69 19.19 -4.93 -3.31
CA VAL A 69 17.78 -4.48 -3.33
C VAL A 69 17.52 -3.66 -2.07
N LYS A 70 17.03 -2.41 -2.26
CA LYS A 70 16.75 -1.50 -1.13
C LYS A 70 15.29 -1.52 -0.72
N SER A 71 14.37 -1.75 -1.66
CA SER A 71 12.95 -1.80 -1.36
C SER A 71 12.22 -2.73 -2.33
N ARG A 72 11.04 -3.16 -1.90
CA ARG A 72 10.18 -4.01 -2.69
C ARG A 72 8.73 -3.62 -2.43
N GLU A 73 7.99 -3.36 -3.49
CA GLU A 73 6.56 -3.07 -3.41
C GLU A 73 5.77 -4.32 -3.76
N THR A 74 4.77 -4.64 -2.95
CA THR A 74 3.93 -5.82 -3.17
C THR A 74 2.46 -5.41 -3.18
N TYR A 75 1.72 -5.87 -4.18
CA TYR A 75 0.27 -5.71 -4.26
C TYR A 75 -0.40 -6.99 -3.79
N ARG A 76 -1.35 -6.86 -2.85
CA ARG A 76 -1.98 -8.00 -2.21
C ARG A 76 -3.49 -7.93 -2.28
N GLN A 77 -4.11 -9.11 -2.26
CA GLN A 77 -5.54 -9.30 -2.10
C GLN A 77 -5.77 -9.94 -0.73
N GLY A 78 -6.66 -9.37 0.08
CA GLY A 78 -6.97 -9.86 1.40
C GLY A 78 -8.40 -10.36 1.53
N ASP A 79 -8.56 -11.41 2.31
CA ASP A 79 -9.83 -12.00 2.70
C ASP A 79 -9.98 -11.79 4.21
N CYS A 80 -10.80 -10.81 4.60
CA CYS A 80 -10.94 -10.45 6.01
C CYS A 80 -11.75 -11.46 6.81
N GLU A 81 -12.65 -12.22 6.16
CA GLU A 81 -13.41 -13.26 6.85
C GLU A 81 -12.53 -14.43 7.27
N MET A 82 -11.72 -14.94 6.35
CA MET A 82 -10.83 -16.06 6.62
C MET A 82 -9.47 -15.59 7.17
N PHE A 83 -9.24 -14.31 7.20
CA PHE A 83 -8.01 -13.67 7.66
C PHE A 83 -6.76 -14.23 6.96
N ARG A 84 -6.72 -14.05 5.63
CA ARG A 84 -5.67 -14.54 4.76
C ARG A 84 -5.44 -13.57 3.60
N TYR A 85 -4.33 -13.73 2.89
CA TYR A 85 -4.00 -12.86 1.76
C TYR A 85 -3.26 -13.62 0.66
N LYS A 86 -3.25 -13.01 -0.54
CA LYS A 86 -2.46 -13.46 -1.69
C LYS A 86 -1.54 -12.34 -2.13
N ARG A 87 -0.38 -12.70 -2.62
CA ARG A 87 0.51 -11.75 -3.30
C ARG A 87 0.17 -11.78 -4.80
N LEU A 88 -0.19 -10.63 -5.35
CA LEU A 88 -0.59 -10.52 -6.75
C LEU A 88 0.53 -10.05 -7.65
N SER A 89 1.32 -9.08 -7.21
CA SER A 89 2.48 -8.61 -7.96
C SER A 89 3.55 -8.07 -7.03
N ILE A 90 4.80 -8.14 -7.49
CA ILE A 90 5.97 -7.64 -6.77
C ILE A 90 6.74 -6.74 -7.73
N THR A 91 7.08 -5.55 -7.28
CA THR A 91 7.84 -4.57 -8.05
C THR A 91 9.09 -4.16 -7.28
N TYR A 92 10.21 -4.08 -8.00
CA TYR A 92 11.46 -3.56 -7.47
C TYR A 92 11.68 -2.16 -8.02
N PRO A 93 11.42 -1.09 -7.24
CA PRO A 93 11.48 0.28 -7.79
C PRO A 93 12.83 0.67 -8.38
N SER A 94 13.93 0.14 -7.83
CA SER A 94 15.27 0.50 -8.29
C SER A 94 15.57 0.03 -9.71
N SER A 95 15.01 -1.11 -10.13
CA SER A 95 15.25 -1.69 -11.46
C SER A 95 14.02 -1.58 -12.35
N GLY A 96 12.85 -1.31 -11.78
CA GLY A 96 11.59 -1.34 -12.51
C GLY A 96 11.07 -2.74 -12.82
N GLU A 97 11.76 -3.78 -12.36
CA GLU A 97 11.31 -5.15 -12.56
C GLU A 97 10.01 -5.42 -11.82
N GLN A 98 9.10 -6.12 -12.50
CA GLN A 98 7.82 -6.52 -11.95
C GLN A 98 7.53 -7.95 -12.34
N TYR A 99 7.02 -8.75 -11.41
CA TYR A 99 6.60 -10.11 -11.69
C TYR A 99 5.40 -10.49 -10.82
N SER A 100 4.68 -11.54 -11.25
CA SER A 100 3.54 -12.07 -10.50
C SER A 100 3.95 -13.39 -9.86
N PRO A 101 4.06 -13.45 -8.52
CA PRO A 101 4.37 -14.71 -7.85
C PRO A 101 3.20 -15.69 -7.97
N PRO A 102 3.41 -16.99 -7.69
CA PRO A 102 2.31 -17.93 -7.64
C PRO A 102 1.21 -17.45 -6.69
N SER A 103 -0.03 -17.40 -7.20
CA SER A 103 -1.16 -16.87 -6.44
C SER A 103 -1.76 -17.97 -5.57
N ARG A 104 -1.51 -17.90 -4.27
CA ARG A 104 -2.09 -18.82 -3.29
C ARG A 104 -2.38 -18.07 -1.99
N TRP A 105 -3.37 -18.56 -1.26
CA TRP A 105 -3.71 -17.98 0.02
C TRP A 105 -2.64 -18.29 1.05
N GLU A 106 -2.24 -17.25 1.79
CA GLU A 106 -1.27 -17.33 2.87
C GLU A 106 -1.95 -16.84 4.15
N TYR A 107 -1.72 -17.53 5.25
CA TYR A 107 -2.21 -17.14 6.56
C TYR A 107 -1.08 -16.47 7.33
N PRO A 108 -1.25 -15.23 7.80
CA PRO A 108 -0.18 -14.55 8.52
C PRO A 108 0.16 -15.28 9.82
N SER A 109 1.44 -15.34 10.14
CA SER A 109 1.89 -15.93 11.39
C SER A 109 1.48 -15.05 12.57
N PRO A 110 1.14 -15.63 13.73
CA PRO A 110 0.79 -14.85 14.92
C PRO A 110 1.91 -13.86 15.29
N ASN A 111 1.53 -12.65 15.63
CA ASN A 111 2.43 -11.56 16.04
C ASN A 111 3.42 -11.11 14.96
N SER A 112 3.19 -11.49 13.69
CA SER A 112 3.99 -11.02 12.57
C SER A 112 3.55 -9.63 12.13
N VAL A 113 4.42 -8.94 11.38
CA VAL A 113 4.08 -7.66 10.78
C VAL A 113 2.94 -7.81 9.77
N TYR A 114 2.88 -8.96 9.08
CA TYR A 114 1.82 -9.22 8.10
C TYR A 114 0.45 -9.41 8.75
N GLU A 115 0.39 -9.99 9.95
CA GLU A 115 -0.84 -10.07 10.71
C GLU A 115 -1.34 -8.67 11.09
N LYS A 116 -0.44 -7.84 11.59
CA LYS A 116 -0.76 -6.47 11.96
C LYS A 116 -1.23 -5.64 10.77
N ILE A 117 -0.58 -5.79 9.62
CA ILE A 117 -0.98 -5.09 8.40
C ILE A 117 -2.38 -5.53 7.97
N LEU A 118 -2.64 -6.83 7.94
CA LEU A 118 -3.95 -7.35 7.52
C LEU A 118 -5.06 -6.85 8.46
N GLU A 119 -4.81 -6.84 9.78
CA GLU A 119 -5.76 -6.27 10.74
C GLU A 119 -6.08 -4.81 10.42
N GLN A 120 -5.05 -4.00 10.20
CA GLN A 120 -5.23 -2.57 9.91
C GLN A 120 -5.96 -2.33 8.60
N VAL A 121 -5.64 -3.10 7.56
CA VAL A 121 -6.26 -2.98 6.25
C VAL A 121 -7.73 -3.40 6.31
N CYS A 122 -8.04 -4.48 7.03
CA CYS A 122 -9.42 -4.95 7.19
C CYS A 122 -10.25 -3.97 8.01
N GLU A 123 -9.67 -3.37 9.03
CA GLU A 123 -10.32 -2.32 9.82
C GLU A 123 -10.59 -1.08 8.97
N TYR A 124 -9.63 -0.68 8.14
CA TYR A 124 -9.80 0.45 7.23
C TYR A 124 -10.91 0.21 6.21
N LYS A 125 -11.02 -1.03 5.70
CA LYS A 125 -12.06 -1.43 4.76
C LYS A 125 -13.46 -1.15 5.30
N GLU A 126 -13.69 -1.42 6.58
CA GLU A 126 -15.01 -1.22 7.19
C GLU A 126 -15.43 0.25 7.23
N ASN A 127 -14.49 1.17 7.10
CA ASN A 127 -14.73 2.61 7.13
C ASN A 127 -14.78 3.23 5.73
N LEU A 128 -14.68 2.45 4.69
CA LEU A 128 -14.85 2.91 3.31
C LEU A 128 -16.36 3.01 2.92
#